data_27c3a4cfb9920ec048510b54acf4434c
#
_entry.id   27c3a4cfb9920ec048510b54acf4434c
#
_cell.length_a   1.000
_cell.length_b   1.000
_cell.length_c   1.000
_cell.angle_alpha   90.00
_cell.angle_beta   90.00
_cell.angle_gamma   90.00
#
_symmetry.space_group_name_H-M   'P 1'
#
loop_
_entity.id
_entity.type
_entity.pdbx_description
1 polymer ?
#
loop_
_entity_poly.entity_id
_entity_poly.type
_entity_poly.pdbx_seq_one_letter_code
_entity_poly.pdbx_strand_id
1 'polypeptide(L)'
;MKARITRGFRQLALLGTLLTLGFSSCKKADELPAPATGSTTNDAVGVSGTKTVCYVEVNNNDFSNVGKYALASGQPLFDIGIIFAANINYNTATQKAVLSFNTQVANVLNNRATYIQPVQAKGIKVLLSILGNHQGAGISNFPTQAAATEFAQQLANTVNTYGLDGIDFDDEYADYGTNGTGQPNASSFVYLVTALRDLLPNKIISFYYYGPAASRLSYNGVTVGSKVNYSWNAVYGSYSVPNVPGLAKASLGPAAVDIQSTSASTAATLAQRTKTDGYGIYLTYNLPNANSSSYLSGISNALYGQATTYGTSTTPASGVSFFADANYGGAATSTIPKGNYTLAQLQGYGFVNDWASSAKVPSGWSVTMYADDNFTGSSWTITGDKSDFTTFSPTANDKVSSIKIQ
;
A
#
# COMPACT_ATOMS: atom_id res chain seq x y z
N MET A 1 -17.16 -9.58 70.93
CA MET A 1 -18.56 -10.01 71.17
C MET A 1 -19.05 -10.58 69.85
N LYS A 2 -19.07 -11.81 69.80
CA LYS A 2 -20.05 -12.93 69.75
C LYS A 2 -21.46 -12.45 69.33
N ALA A 3 -21.97 -12.93 68.17
CA ALA A 3 -23.11 -13.83 68.09
C ALA A 3 -23.32 -14.33 66.65
N ARG A 4 -23.27 -15.63 66.53
CA ARG A 4 -23.81 -16.53 65.49
C ARG A 4 -25.34 -16.59 65.62
N ILE A 5 -26.03 -17.08 64.56
CA ILE A 5 -27.12 -18.10 64.52
C ILE A 5 -27.60 -18.19 63.10
N THR A 6 -27.37 -19.19 62.36
CA THR A 6 -27.79 -20.57 61.99
C THR A 6 -29.25 -20.78 61.56
N ARG A 7 -29.35 -21.46 60.40
CA ARG A 7 -30.26 -22.55 59.97
C ARG A 7 -31.63 -22.24 59.39
N GLY A 8 -31.88 -22.98 58.32
CA GLY A 8 -33.18 -23.46 57.92
C GLY A 8 -33.29 -24.06 56.52
N PHE A 9 -32.98 -25.37 56.44
CA PHE A 9 -33.34 -26.26 55.31
C PHE A 9 -34.87 -26.43 55.20
N ARG A 10 -35.39 -26.55 53.99
CA ARG A 10 -36.47 -27.51 53.67
C ARG A 10 -36.48 -27.83 52.18
N GLN A 11 -36.20 -29.10 51.87
CA GLN A 11 -36.58 -29.81 50.66
C GLN A 11 -38.09 -30.09 50.65
N LEU A 12 -38.69 -30.12 49.49
CA LEU A 12 -39.77 -31.09 49.21
C LEU A 12 -39.75 -31.42 47.71
N ALA A 13 -39.75 -32.68 47.43
CA ALA A 13 -39.82 -33.34 46.12
C ALA A 13 -41.28 -33.67 45.81
N LEU A 14 -41.66 -33.84 44.57
CA LEU A 14 -42.18 -35.05 43.91
C LEU A 14 -43.01 -34.81 42.65
N LEU A 15 -42.80 -35.68 41.72
CA LEU A 15 -43.63 -36.34 40.65
C LEU A 15 -44.15 -35.42 39.52
N GLY A 16 -43.79 -35.59 38.30
CA GLY A 16 -43.75 -36.83 37.50
C GLY A 16 -44.90 -36.84 36.51
N THR A 17 -44.65 -36.62 35.22
CA THR A 17 -45.41 -37.33 34.16
C THR A 17 -44.61 -37.30 32.84
N LEU A 18 -44.44 -38.47 32.31
CA LEU A 18 -43.85 -38.86 31.03
C LEU A 18 -44.91 -38.62 29.93
N LEU A 19 -44.55 -37.95 28.84
CA LEU A 19 -45.20 -38.23 27.55
C LEU A 19 -44.21 -37.99 26.36
N THR A 20 -44.27 -38.88 25.46
CA THR A 20 -43.36 -39.22 24.38
C THR A 20 -43.60 -38.44 23.09
N LEU A 21 -42.52 -38.40 22.28
CA LEU A 21 -42.44 -38.37 20.82
C LEU A 21 -42.60 -37.01 20.15
N GLY A 22 -41.48 -36.58 19.57
CA GLY A 22 -41.40 -35.61 18.50
C GLY A 22 -40.01 -35.60 17.91
N PHE A 23 -39.79 -36.32 16.81
CA PHE A 23 -38.57 -36.23 16.01
C PHE A 23 -38.37 -34.79 15.57
N SER A 24 -37.30 -34.16 15.97
CA SER A 24 -36.85 -32.91 15.37
C SER A 24 -35.45 -33.10 14.87
N SER A 25 -35.33 -33.03 13.56
CA SER A 25 -34.12 -33.03 12.74
C SER A 25 -33.14 -31.98 13.26
N CYS A 26 -31.96 -32.42 13.63
CA CYS A 26 -30.81 -31.52 13.78
C CYS A 26 -30.52 -30.85 12.45
N LYS A 27 -30.91 -29.59 12.30
CA LYS A 27 -30.30 -28.69 11.33
C LYS A 27 -28.86 -28.42 11.83
N LYS A 28 -27.88 -28.86 11.03
CA LYS A 28 -26.50 -28.40 11.11
C LYS A 28 -26.52 -26.89 11.16
N ALA A 29 -25.93 -26.30 12.20
CA ALA A 29 -25.59 -24.89 12.19
C ALA A 29 -24.68 -24.65 10.99
N ASP A 30 -25.09 -23.80 10.08
CA ASP A 30 -24.23 -23.30 9.02
C ASP A 30 -23.02 -22.61 9.68
N GLU A 31 -21.85 -23.21 9.54
CA GLU A 31 -20.59 -22.54 9.83
C GLU A 31 -20.56 -21.30 8.93
N LEU A 32 -20.50 -20.14 9.56
CA LEU A 32 -20.16 -18.90 8.86
C LEU A 32 -18.83 -19.14 8.17
N PRO A 33 -18.69 -18.81 6.87
CA PRO A 33 -17.43 -18.92 6.19
C PRO A 33 -16.40 -18.09 6.94
N ALA A 34 -15.23 -18.68 7.23
CA ALA A 34 -14.10 -17.98 7.79
C ALA A 34 -13.82 -16.73 6.95
N PRO A 35 -13.47 -15.59 7.56
CA PRO A 35 -13.14 -14.40 6.80
C PRO A 35 -12.01 -14.74 5.84
N ALA A 36 -12.22 -14.45 4.56
CA ALA A 36 -11.24 -14.64 3.52
C ALA A 36 -9.98 -13.84 3.89
N THR A 37 -8.94 -14.54 4.33
CA THR A 37 -7.59 -14.00 4.45
C THR A 37 -7.02 -13.87 3.05
N GLY A 38 -7.15 -12.70 2.48
CA GLY A 38 -6.64 -12.41 1.15
C GLY A 38 -6.99 -11.00 0.73
N SER A 39 -6.40 -9.99 1.40
CA SER A 39 -6.28 -8.67 0.78
C SER A 39 -5.33 -8.82 -0.40
N THR A 40 -5.86 -9.11 -1.58
CA THR A 40 -5.12 -8.90 -2.82
C THR A 40 -5.05 -7.41 -3.05
N THR A 41 -4.02 -6.77 -2.49
CA THR A 41 -3.60 -5.45 -2.97
C THR A 41 -3.29 -5.62 -4.45
N ASN A 42 -3.89 -4.79 -5.32
CA ASN A 42 -3.47 -4.64 -6.70
C ASN A 42 -2.06 -4.04 -6.67
N ASP A 43 -1.07 -4.91 -6.49
CA ASP A 43 0.32 -4.53 -6.59
C ASP A 43 0.60 -4.15 -8.03
N ALA A 44 1.28 -3.03 -8.23
CA ALA A 44 1.85 -2.69 -9.52
C ALA A 44 2.55 -3.93 -10.09
N VAL A 45 2.42 -4.16 -11.40
CA VAL A 45 3.10 -5.26 -12.09
C VAL A 45 4.58 -4.91 -12.17
N GLY A 46 5.24 -5.04 -11.01
CA GLY A 46 6.70 -5.07 -10.92
C GLY A 46 7.23 -6.41 -11.42
N VAL A 47 8.53 -6.49 -11.59
CA VAL A 47 9.21 -7.78 -11.80
C VAL A 47 8.83 -8.69 -10.64
N SER A 48 8.39 -9.91 -10.91
CA SER A 48 8.05 -10.88 -9.86
C SER A 48 9.24 -11.07 -8.92
N GLY A 49 9.06 -10.84 -7.63
CA GLY A 49 10.12 -10.99 -6.64
C GLY A 49 10.10 -9.91 -5.56
N THR A 50 11.30 -9.53 -5.11
CA THR A 50 11.49 -8.48 -4.10
C THR A 50 11.10 -7.11 -4.67
N LYS A 51 10.21 -6.38 -4.00
CA LYS A 51 9.83 -5.01 -4.34
C LYS A 51 10.92 -4.02 -3.88
N THR A 52 11.11 -2.97 -4.65
CA THR A 52 12.01 -1.87 -4.28
C THR A 52 11.24 -0.65 -3.81
N VAL A 53 11.66 -0.13 -2.66
CA VAL A 53 11.11 1.07 -2.03
C VAL A 53 12.16 2.17 -2.05
N CYS A 54 11.75 3.40 -2.39
CA CYS A 54 12.66 4.54 -2.46
C CYS A 54 12.08 5.73 -1.70
N TYR A 55 12.81 6.21 -0.70
CA TYR A 55 12.53 7.47 -0.03
C TYR A 55 13.23 8.63 -0.76
N VAL A 56 12.53 9.74 -0.84
CA VAL A 56 13.06 11.02 -1.33
C VAL A 56 12.88 12.09 -0.27
N GLU A 57 13.98 12.59 0.26
CA GLU A 57 13.98 13.75 1.15
C GLU A 57 13.74 15.01 0.31
N VAL A 58 12.47 15.41 0.22
CA VAL A 58 12.00 16.44 -0.72
C VAL A 58 12.44 17.87 -0.35
N ASN A 59 13.07 18.06 0.82
CA ASN A 59 13.69 19.34 1.14
C ASN A 59 14.85 19.68 0.18
N ASN A 60 15.54 18.66 -0.31
CA ASN A 60 16.76 18.82 -1.12
C ASN A 60 16.66 18.13 -2.49
N ASN A 61 15.71 17.21 -2.69
CA ASN A 61 15.64 16.36 -3.87
C ASN A 61 14.26 16.42 -4.54
N ASP A 62 14.25 16.24 -5.85
CA ASP A 62 13.03 16.22 -6.67
C ASP A 62 12.37 14.84 -6.62
N PHE A 63 11.13 14.77 -6.10
CA PHE A 63 10.38 13.53 -6.01
C PHE A 63 10.14 12.86 -7.36
N SER A 64 10.01 13.62 -8.44
CA SER A 64 9.80 13.07 -9.78
C SER A 64 10.95 12.17 -10.27
N ASN A 65 12.12 12.26 -9.64
CA ASN A 65 13.28 11.42 -9.96
C ASN A 65 13.00 9.92 -9.75
N VAL A 66 12.10 9.54 -8.84
CA VAL A 66 11.69 8.14 -8.66
C VAL A 66 11.22 7.53 -9.98
N GLY A 67 10.49 8.29 -10.78
CA GLY A 67 9.98 7.86 -12.07
C GLY A 67 11.01 7.85 -13.22
N LYS A 68 12.26 8.27 -13.00
CA LYS A 68 13.29 8.34 -14.05
C LYS A 68 14.15 7.07 -14.17
N TYR A 69 13.98 6.12 -13.23
CA TYR A 69 14.76 4.89 -13.20
C TYR A 69 13.91 3.71 -13.69
N ALA A 70 14.43 2.99 -14.68
CA ALA A 70 13.81 1.80 -15.23
C ALA A 70 14.83 0.66 -15.35
N LEU A 71 14.35 -0.56 -15.33
CA LEU A 71 15.12 -1.74 -15.67
C LEU A 71 15.39 -1.77 -17.19
N ALA A 72 16.35 -2.54 -17.65
CA ALA A 72 16.63 -2.72 -19.07
C ALA A 72 15.41 -3.21 -19.87
N SER A 73 14.47 -3.90 -19.23
CA SER A 73 13.18 -4.30 -19.81
C SER A 73 12.19 -3.16 -20.01
N GLY A 74 12.48 -1.95 -19.53
CA GLY A 74 11.59 -0.79 -19.55
C GLY A 74 10.64 -0.66 -18.35
N GLN A 75 10.57 -1.68 -17.47
CA GLN A 75 9.76 -1.60 -16.26
C GLN A 75 10.37 -0.63 -15.25
N PRO A 76 9.57 0.07 -14.44
CA PRO A 76 10.10 0.90 -13.37
C PRO A 76 11.02 0.11 -12.45
N LEU A 77 12.10 0.75 -11.99
CA LEU A 77 12.95 0.14 -10.96
C LEU A 77 12.24 0.10 -9.61
N PHE A 78 11.57 1.20 -9.26
CA PHE A 78 10.91 1.33 -7.95
C PHE A 78 9.44 0.94 -8.02
N ASP A 79 9.00 0.12 -7.06
CA ASP A 79 7.59 -0.22 -6.86
C ASP A 79 6.86 0.82 -6.01
N ILE A 80 7.59 1.42 -5.04
CA ILE A 80 7.05 2.41 -4.11
C ILE A 80 8.02 3.58 -3.99
N GLY A 81 7.51 4.80 -4.18
CA GLY A 81 8.19 6.05 -3.89
C GLY A 81 7.57 6.71 -2.67
N ILE A 82 8.38 7.17 -1.73
CA ILE A 82 7.93 7.77 -0.48
C ILE A 82 8.38 9.22 -0.39
N ILE A 83 7.42 10.13 -0.27
CA ILE A 83 7.66 11.55 -0.01
C ILE A 83 8.08 11.67 1.46
N PHE A 84 9.31 12.06 1.72
CA PHE A 84 9.87 12.20 3.07
C PHE A 84 10.14 13.68 3.38
N ALA A 85 9.54 14.26 4.41
CA ALA A 85 8.43 13.76 5.18
C ALA A 85 7.50 14.91 5.62
N ALA A 86 6.23 14.58 5.82
CA ALA A 86 5.33 15.43 6.60
C ALA A 86 5.56 15.22 8.10
N ASN A 87 5.06 16.13 8.93
CA ASN A 87 5.32 16.07 10.35
C ASN A 87 4.02 15.88 11.17
N ILE A 88 4.15 15.14 12.27
CA ILE A 88 3.19 15.18 13.36
C ILE A 88 3.61 16.26 14.35
N ASN A 89 2.84 17.36 14.40
CA ASN A 89 3.05 18.47 15.31
C ASN A 89 2.09 18.39 16.50
N TYR A 90 2.36 19.15 17.56
CA TYR A 90 1.48 19.28 18.70
C TYR A 90 0.91 20.70 18.80
N ASN A 91 -0.42 20.81 18.73
CA ASN A 91 -1.10 22.06 18.97
C ASN A 91 -1.36 22.22 20.48
N THR A 92 -0.59 23.07 21.14
CA THR A 92 -0.65 23.29 22.60
C THR A 92 -1.97 23.92 23.05
N ALA A 93 -2.64 24.74 22.20
CA ALA A 93 -3.89 25.37 22.53
C ALA A 93 -5.07 24.38 22.56
N THR A 94 -5.07 23.40 21.65
CA THR A 94 -6.11 22.38 21.56
C THR A 94 -5.70 21.05 22.21
N GLN A 95 -4.43 20.92 22.60
CA GLN A 95 -3.82 19.68 23.13
C GLN A 95 -3.95 18.49 22.19
N LYS A 96 -3.82 18.73 20.86
CA LYS A 96 -4.01 17.71 19.83
C LYS A 96 -2.79 17.56 18.95
N ALA A 97 -2.59 16.32 18.47
CA ALA A 97 -1.68 16.04 17.36
C ALA A 97 -2.29 16.58 16.06
N VAL A 98 -1.47 17.24 15.26
CA VAL A 98 -1.88 17.82 13.98
C VAL A 98 -0.89 17.46 12.88
N LEU A 99 -1.41 17.09 11.71
CA LEU A 99 -0.58 16.87 10.53
C LEU A 99 -0.10 18.22 9.98
N SER A 100 1.19 18.32 9.69
CA SER A 100 1.83 19.53 9.19
C SER A 100 2.70 19.23 7.99
N PHE A 101 2.69 20.16 7.03
CA PHE A 101 3.55 20.09 5.85
C PHE A 101 4.52 21.27 5.89
N ASN A 102 5.81 21.00 5.71
CA ASN A 102 6.75 22.07 5.39
C ASN A 102 6.53 22.56 3.96
N THR A 103 7.23 23.61 3.55
CA THR A 103 7.06 24.23 2.23
C THR A 103 7.30 23.25 1.08
N GLN A 104 8.28 22.39 1.21
CA GLN A 104 8.69 21.46 0.16
C GLN A 104 7.68 20.33 0.00
N VAL A 105 7.24 19.72 1.10
CA VAL A 105 6.17 18.71 1.08
C VAL A 105 4.87 19.32 0.52
N ALA A 106 4.48 20.51 0.98
CA ALA A 106 3.31 21.21 0.47
C ALA A 106 3.43 21.49 -1.04
N ASN A 107 4.62 21.87 -1.52
CA ASN A 107 4.88 22.05 -2.95
C ASN A 107 4.67 20.76 -3.75
N VAL A 108 5.22 19.64 -3.30
CA VAL A 108 5.05 18.32 -3.97
C VAL A 108 3.57 17.92 -4.02
N LEU A 109 2.85 18.06 -2.90
CA LEU A 109 1.44 17.70 -2.81
C LEU A 109 0.54 18.60 -3.66
N ASN A 110 0.73 19.91 -3.61
CA ASN A 110 -0.09 20.88 -4.36
C ASN A 110 0.18 20.82 -5.87
N ASN A 111 1.38 20.45 -6.29
CA ASN A 111 1.75 20.29 -7.68
C ASN A 111 1.79 18.80 -8.10
N ARG A 112 0.82 18.02 -7.64
CA ARG A 112 0.74 16.58 -7.90
C ARG A 112 0.80 16.19 -9.39
N ALA A 113 0.30 17.06 -10.28
CA ALA A 113 0.39 16.85 -11.72
C ALA A 113 1.83 16.81 -12.23
N THR A 114 2.76 17.45 -11.53
CA THR A 114 4.18 17.49 -11.88
C THR A 114 4.97 16.39 -11.16
N TYR A 115 4.69 16.17 -9.87
CA TYR A 115 5.54 15.33 -9.03
C TYR A 115 4.99 13.94 -8.76
N ILE A 116 3.66 13.77 -8.62
CA ILE A 116 3.04 12.53 -8.16
C ILE A 116 2.43 11.74 -9.32
N GLN A 117 1.52 12.34 -10.07
CA GLN A 117 0.79 11.65 -11.14
C GLN A 117 1.67 11.02 -12.21
N PRO A 118 2.77 11.66 -12.69
CA PRO A 118 3.67 11.03 -13.65
C PRO A 118 4.42 9.82 -13.09
N VAL A 119 4.66 9.78 -11.77
CA VAL A 119 5.26 8.63 -11.09
C VAL A 119 4.23 7.50 -10.99
N GLN A 120 3.01 7.82 -10.56
CA GLN A 120 1.90 6.86 -10.48
C GLN A 120 1.51 6.29 -11.85
N ALA A 121 1.54 7.11 -12.92
CA ALA A 121 1.27 6.67 -14.29
C ALA A 121 2.24 5.59 -14.79
N LYS A 122 3.40 5.44 -14.15
CA LYS A 122 4.35 4.35 -14.39
C LYS A 122 4.09 3.10 -13.57
N GLY A 123 3.01 3.09 -12.76
CA GLY A 123 2.67 1.98 -11.86
C GLY A 123 3.35 2.05 -10.48
N ILE A 124 4.16 3.08 -10.23
CA ILE A 124 4.85 3.26 -8.95
C ILE A 124 3.86 3.80 -7.91
N LYS A 125 3.76 3.17 -6.76
CA LYS A 125 2.91 3.64 -5.65
C LYS A 125 3.57 4.81 -4.94
N VAL A 126 2.80 5.84 -4.59
CA VAL A 126 3.31 7.04 -3.93
C VAL A 126 2.73 7.16 -2.54
N LEU A 127 3.60 7.11 -1.53
CA LEU A 127 3.23 7.26 -0.12
C LEU A 127 3.75 8.59 0.44
N LEU A 128 3.14 9.04 1.55
CA LEU A 128 3.62 10.14 2.37
C LEU A 128 4.11 9.59 3.70
N SER A 129 5.37 9.84 4.05
CA SER A 129 5.93 9.48 5.35
C SER A 129 5.60 10.54 6.40
N ILE A 130 5.36 10.09 7.64
CA ILE A 130 5.01 10.90 8.80
C ILE A 130 6.10 10.78 9.83
N LEU A 131 6.72 11.91 10.18
CA LEU A 131 7.86 12.04 11.07
C LEU A 131 7.53 12.96 12.25
N GLY A 132 8.10 12.73 13.42
CA GLY A 132 8.03 13.67 14.55
C GLY A 132 8.67 15.03 14.24
N ASN A 133 8.43 16.03 15.09
CA ASN A 133 8.93 17.41 14.89
C ASN A 133 9.31 18.10 16.19
N HIS A 134 9.95 17.40 17.12
CA HIS A 134 10.45 17.95 18.40
C HIS A 134 9.39 18.65 19.26
N GLN A 135 8.11 18.28 19.10
CA GLN A 135 6.99 18.93 19.79
C GLN A 135 6.27 18.04 20.80
N GLY A 136 6.80 16.85 21.05
CA GLY A 136 6.24 15.90 22.01
C GLY A 136 5.17 14.96 21.43
N ALA A 137 4.50 15.33 20.35
CA ALA A 137 3.55 14.45 19.68
C ALA A 137 4.28 13.51 18.71
N GLY A 138 3.87 12.25 18.71
CA GLY A 138 4.35 11.23 17.81
C GLY A 138 3.38 10.05 17.72
N ILE A 139 3.66 9.10 16.86
CA ILE A 139 2.76 7.97 16.62
C ILE A 139 2.64 7.00 17.80
N SER A 140 3.56 7.08 18.76
CA SER A 140 3.61 6.18 19.92
C SER A 140 2.95 6.72 21.19
N ASN A 141 2.42 7.96 21.23
CA ASN A 141 1.92 8.54 22.47
C ASN A 141 0.51 9.15 22.43
N PHE A 142 -0.34 8.75 21.52
CA PHE A 142 -1.76 9.14 21.56
C PHE A 142 -2.36 8.71 22.92
N PRO A 143 -2.98 9.65 23.67
CA PRO A 143 -3.48 9.36 25.01
C PRO A 143 -4.73 8.45 24.99
N THR A 144 -5.49 8.46 23.91
CA THR A 144 -6.73 7.69 23.76
C THR A 144 -6.90 7.18 22.31
N GLN A 145 -7.78 6.19 22.15
CA GLN A 145 -8.19 5.74 20.83
C GLN A 145 -8.82 6.86 19.99
N ALA A 146 -9.62 7.73 20.62
CA ALA A 146 -10.25 8.87 19.94
C ALA A 146 -9.20 9.84 19.38
N ALA A 147 -8.14 10.15 20.13
CA ALA A 147 -7.05 11.00 19.66
C ALA A 147 -6.29 10.38 18.47
N ALA A 148 -6.03 9.07 18.52
CA ALA A 148 -5.41 8.34 17.40
C ALA A 148 -6.32 8.33 16.16
N THR A 149 -7.63 8.12 16.34
CA THR A 149 -8.63 8.17 15.25
C THR A 149 -8.72 9.56 14.63
N GLU A 150 -8.69 10.62 15.42
CA GLU A 150 -8.71 12.00 14.92
C GLU A 150 -7.49 12.31 14.05
N PHE A 151 -6.31 11.83 14.45
CA PHE A 151 -5.10 11.97 13.62
C PHE A 151 -5.16 11.09 12.36
N ALA A 152 -5.64 9.86 12.48
CA ALA A 152 -5.87 8.97 11.33
C ALA A 152 -6.81 9.60 10.28
N GLN A 153 -7.84 10.35 10.72
CA GLN A 153 -8.73 11.08 9.82
C GLN A 153 -8.00 12.18 9.04
N GLN A 154 -7.05 12.89 9.66
CA GLN A 154 -6.24 13.90 8.96
C GLN A 154 -5.38 13.24 7.87
N LEU A 155 -4.78 12.07 8.17
CA LEU A 155 -4.01 11.29 7.21
C LEU A 155 -4.88 10.78 6.05
N ALA A 156 -6.05 10.23 6.36
CA ALA A 156 -6.97 9.72 5.35
C ALA A 156 -7.48 10.84 4.42
N ASN A 157 -7.81 12.00 4.98
CA ASN A 157 -8.19 13.18 4.20
C ASN A 157 -7.06 13.60 3.26
N THR A 158 -5.81 13.58 3.73
CA THR A 158 -4.64 13.92 2.92
C THR A 158 -4.45 12.94 1.76
N VAL A 159 -4.51 11.62 2.04
CA VAL A 159 -4.42 10.58 1.02
C VAL A 159 -5.47 10.78 -0.08
N ASN A 160 -6.72 11.04 0.32
CA ASN A 160 -7.83 11.22 -0.61
C ASN A 160 -7.72 12.54 -1.40
N THR A 161 -7.34 13.65 -0.74
CA THR A 161 -7.23 14.97 -1.38
C THR A 161 -6.14 14.99 -2.45
N TYR A 162 -4.99 14.39 -2.15
CA TYR A 162 -3.85 14.42 -3.07
C TYR A 162 -3.74 13.18 -3.97
N GLY A 163 -4.62 12.19 -3.79
CA GLY A 163 -4.63 10.97 -4.58
C GLY A 163 -3.43 10.06 -4.32
N LEU A 164 -2.92 10.04 -3.09
CA LEU A 164 -1.81 9.20 -2.69
C LEU A 164 -2.20 7.71 -2.61
N ASP A 165 -1.22 6.83 -2.69
CA ASP A 165 -1.43 5.39 -2.56
C ASP A 165 -1.34 4.89 -1.12
N GLY A 166 -0.95 5.75 -0.18
CA GLY A 166 -0.92 5.39 1.23
C GLY A 166 -0.07 6.29 2.13
N ILE A 167 0.19 5.77 3.32
CA ILE A 167 0.94 6.43 4.39
C ILE A 167 2.07 5.52 4.84
N ASP A 168 3.20 6.14 5.15
CA ASP A 168 4.33 5.53 5.82
C ASP A 168 4.58 6.23 7.17
N PHE A 169 5.20 5.53 8.12
CA PHE A 169 5.50 6.08 9.44
C PHE A 169 6.97 5.91 9.80
N ASP A 170 7.53 6.98 10.38
CA ASP A 170 8.86 6.99 10.99
C ASP A 170 8.76 7.55 12.42
N ASP A 171 9.06 6.72 13.42
CA ASP A 171 8.92 7.08 14.84
C ASP A 171 10.20 7.70 15.38
N GLU A 172 10.61 8.80 14.75
CA GLU A 172 11.78 9.58 15.15
C GLU A 172 11.40 11.04 15.47
N TYR A 173 12.27 11.75 16.16
CA TYR A 173 12.20 13.21 16.45
C TYR A 173 10.91 13.69 17.11
N ALA A 174 10.17 12.82 17.79
CA ALA A 174 8.93 13.21 18.48
C ALA A 174 9.18 13.97 19.77
N ASP A 175 10.33 13.75 20.46
CA ASP A 175 10.68 14.31 21.77
C ASP A 175 9.56 14.09 22.80
N TYR A 176 9.10 12.85 22.91
CA TYR A 176 7.99 12.44 23.77
C TYR A 176 8.10 12.98 25.19
N GLY A 177 6.99 13.51 25.73
CA GLY A 177 6.91 14.19 27.03
C GLY A 177 7.13 15.70 26.99
N THR A 178 7.60 16.25 25.87
CA THR A 178 7.70 17.70 25.66
C THR A 178 6.30 18.31 25.53
N ASN A 179 6.15 19.59 25.88
CA ASN A 179 4.87 20.32 25.82
C ASN A 179 3.72 19.69 26.64
N GLY A 180 4.02 18.90 27.66
CA GLY A 180 3.03 18.22 28.49
C GLY A 180 2.38 17.01 27.81
N THR A 181 2.92 16.51 26.71
CA THR A 181 2.49 15.27 26.09
C THR A 181 2.92 14.05 26.90
N GLY A 182 2.25 12.90 26.70
CA GLY A 182 2.60 11.64 27.36
C GLY A 182 3.87 10.99 26.78
N GLN A 183 4.38 10.03 27.53
CA GLN A 183 5.41 9.10 27.03
C GLN A 183 4.79 8.04 26.12
N PRO A 184 5.57 7.34 25.30
CA PRO A 184 5.11 6.23 24.46
C PRO A 184 4.36 5.17 25.26
N ASN A 185 3.21 4.74 24.78
CA ASN A 185 2.34 3.76 25.42
C ASN A 185 2.01 2.58 24.51
N ALA A 186 1.52 1.47 25.08
CA ALA A 186 1.32 0.21 24.36
C ALA A 186 0.20 0.26 23.31
N SER A 187 -0.77 1.15 23.45
CA SER A 187 -1.98 1.19 22.61
C SER A 187 -1.88 2.13 21.43
N SER A 188 -1.03 3.15 21.50
CA SER A 188 -1.03 4.31 20.61
C SER A 188 -0.92 3.92 19.13
N PHE A 189 0.16 3.24 18.75
CA PHE A 189 0.40 2.88 17.35
C PHE A 189 -0.62 1.85 16.84
N VAL A 190 -1.05 0.91 17.68
CA VAL A 190 -2.11 -0.06 17.35
C VAL A 190 -3.44 0.65 17.05
N TYR A 191 -3.83 1.63 17.88
CA TYR A 191 -5.03 2.42 17.63
C TYR A 191 -4.94 3.24 16.34
N LEU A 192 -3.78 3.88 16.10
CA LEU A 192 -3.56 4.69 14.90
C LEU A 192 -3.71 3.85 13.63
N VAL A 193 -2.96 2.74 13.51
CA VAL A 193 -3.00 1.93 12.29
C VAL A 193 -4.32 1.19 12.11
N THR A 194 -5.03 0.87 13.21
CA THR A 194 -6.38 0.29 13.14
C THR A 194 -7.35 1.30 12.55
N ALA A 195 -7.43 2.50 13.11
CA ALA A 195 -8.30 3.56 12.60
C ALA A 195 -7.95 3.94 11.16
N LEU A 196 -6.66 4.01 10.82
CA LEU A 196 -6.22 4.35 9.48
C LEU A 196 -6.59 3.24 8.48
N ARG A 197 -6.48 1.95 8.84
CA ARG A 197 -6.91 0.83 8.00
C ARG A 197 -8.41 0.85 7.73
N ASP A 198 -9.22 1.18 8.74
CA ASP A 198 -10.67 1.29 8.60
C ASP A 198 -11.07 2.44 7.66
N LEU A 199 -10.35 3.56 7.70
CA LEU A 199 -10.55 4.72 6.82
C LEU A 199 -9.98 4.53 5.40
N LEU A 200 -8.94 3.72 5.26
CA LEU A 200 -8.20 3.49 4.02
C LEU A 200 -8.03 1.98 3.75
N PRO A 201 -9.12 1.23 3.51
CA PRO A 201 -9.08 -0.24 3.45
C PRO A 201 -8.16 -0.78 2.35
N ASN A 202 -8.02 -0.06 1.24
CA ASN A 202 -7.26 -0.48 0.06
C ASN A 202 -5.96 0.30 -0.17
N LYS A 203 -5.54 1.13 0.78
CA LYS A 203 -4.30 1.92 0.67
C LYS A 203 -3.15 1.24 1.40
N ILE A 204 -1.93 1.54 0.98
CA ILE A 204 -0.72 1.00 1.62
C ILE A 204 -0.49 1.74 2.94
N ILE A 205 -0.20 0.97 3.99
CA ILE A 205 0.28 1.47 5.27
C ILE A 205 1.60 0.75 5.54
N SER A 206 2.67 1.50 5.76
CA SER A 206 3.99 0.97 6.05
C SER A 206 4.65 1.71 7.22
N PHE A 207 5.74 1.18 7.73
CA PHE A 207 6.52 1.88 8.75
C PHE A 207 7.96 1.37 8.81
N TYR A 208 8.88 2.29 9.18
CA TYR A 208 10.21 1.92 9.63
C TYR A 208 10.13 1.13 10.94
N TYR A 209 10.80 -0.02 11.00
CA TYR A 209 10.95 -0.80 12.22
C TYR A 209 11.98 -0.12 13.15
N TYR A 210 11.55 1.01 13.72
CA TYR A 210 12.38 1.91 14.51
C TYR A 210 11.56 2.64 15.58
N GLY A 211 12.28 3.25 16.52
CA GLY A 211 11.66 4.06 17.57
C GLY A 211 10.82 3.27 18.56
N PRO A 212 10.09 3.98 19.44
CA PRO A 212 9.20 3.36 20.42
C PRO A 212 8.09 2.49 19.83
N ALA A 213 7.60 2.79 18.60
CA ALA A 213 6.59 2.01 17.91
C ALA A 213 7.05 0.57 17.66
N ALA A 214 8.32 0.35 17.29
CA ALA A 214 8.85 -0.97 16.97
C ALA A 214 8.78 -1.99 18.12
N SER A 215 8.65 -1.53 19.35
CA SER A 215 8.49 -2.37 20.55
C SER A 215 7.05 -2.49 21.04
N ARG A 216 6.06 -1.89 20.35
CA ARG A 216 4.65 -1.77 20.78
C ARG A 216 3.68 -2.19 19.67
N LEU A 217 3.90 -3.42 19.16
CA LEU A 217 3.24 -3.90 17.94
C LEU A 217 2.00 -4.75 18.21
N SER A 218 1.53 -4.83 19.46
CA SER A 218 0.28 -5.50 19.79
C SER A 218 -0.38 -4.90 21.03
N TYR A 219 -1.70 -4.79 21.00
CA TYR A 219 -2.52 -4.33 22.12
C TYR A 219 -3.94 -4.90 22.02
N ASN A 220 -4.49 -5.39 23.15
CA ASN A 220 -5.84 -5.95 23.24
C ASN A 220 -6.17 -6.97 22.12
N GLY A 221 -5.24 -7.87 21.81
CA GLY A 221 -5.43 -8.91 20.80
C GLY A 221 -5.28 -8.46 19.36
N VAL A 222 -5.07 -7.16 19.09
CA VAL A 222 -4.79 -6.63 17.75
C VAL A 222 -3.29 -6.47 17.56
N THR A 223 -2.78 -6.97 16.43
CA THR A 223 -1.38 -6.77 16.03
C THR A 223 -1.26 -5.69 14.96
N VAL A 224 -0.19 -4.90 15.00
CA VAL A 224 0.11 -3.90 13.95
C VAL A 224 0.20 -4.57 12.57
N GLY A 225 0.85 -5.74 12.48
CA GLY A 225 0.99 -6.46 11.21
C GLY A 225 -0.32 -6.91 10.58
N SER A 226 -1.44 -6.99 11.34
CA SER A 226 -2.77 -7.23 10.77
C SER A 226 -3.40 -5.99 10.12
N LYS A 227 -2.79 -4.80 10.30
CA LYS A 227 -3.32 -3.51 9.86
C LYS A 227 -2.43 -2.81 8.84
N VAL A 228 -1.15 -3.17 8.76
CA VAL A 228 -0.18 -2.59 7.83
C VAL A 228 0.17 -3.57 6.71
N ASN A 229 0.76 -3.06 5.63
CA ASN A 229 1.17 -3.86 4.48
C ASN A 229 2.64 -4.26 4.57
N TYR A 230 3.51 -3.34 5.02
CA TYR A 230 4.95 -3.51 4.98
C TYR A 230 5.64 -2.91 6.20
N SER A 231 6.82 -3.47 6.52
CA SER A 231 7.78 -2.86 7.46
C SER A 231 9.20 -3.21 7.06
N TRP A 232 10.14 -2.32 7.36
CA TRP A 232 11.53 -2.46 6.97
C TRP A 232 12.52 -1.91 7.99
N ASN A 233 13.75 -2.42 7.91
CA ASN A 233 14.89 -1.94 8.69
C ASN A 233 15.12 -0.44 8.44
N ALA A 234 15.48 0.29 9.49
CA ALA A 234 15.79 1.72 9.44
C ALA A 234 17.29 2.02 9.54
N VAL A 235 18.14 1.00 9.74
CA VAL A 235 19.58 1.20 9.92
C VAL A 235 20.30 1.00 8.59
N TYR A 236 20.69 2.11 7.97
CA TYR A 236 21.28 2.08 6.63
C TYR A 236 22.65 1.38 6.59
N GLY A 237 22.89 0.67 5.50
CA GLY A 237 24.08 -0.15 5.30
C GLY A 237 24.07 -1.46 6.09
N SER A 238 22.94 -1.81 6.71
CA SER A 238 22.79 -3.00 7.55
C SER A 238 21.71 -3.97 7.06
N TYR A 239 21.70 -5.15 7.68
CA TYR A 239 20.70 -6.19 7.44
C TYR A 239 20.11 -6.64 8.78
N SER A 240 18.90 -6.21 9.07
CA SER A 240 18.17 -6.55 10.29
C SER A 240 16.69 -6.83 9.96
N VAL A 241 16.24 -8.03 10.27
CA VAL A 241 14.86 -8.44 9.96
C VAL A 241 13.89 -7.80 10.95
N PRO A 242 12.91 -6.99 10.50
CA PRO A 242 11.85 -6.51 11.37
C PRO A 242 11.04 -7.66 11.96
N ASN A 243 10.82 -7.63 13.28
CA ASN A 243 9.95 -8.60 13.96
C ASN A 243 8.56 -8.00 14.17
N VAL A 244 7.70 -8.11 13.16
CA VAL A 244 6.34 -7.55 13.18
C VAL A 244 5.32 -8.68 13.22
N PRO A 245 4.68 -8.93 14.38
CA PRO A 245 3.66 -9.97 14.50
C PRO A 245 2.53 -9.76 13.47
N GLY A 246 2.27 -10.77 12.64
CA GLY A 246 1.24 -10.73 11.60
C GLY A 246 1.74 -10.40 10.20
N LEU A 247 2.99 -9.96 10.00
CA LEU A 247 3.58 -9.80 8.67
C LEU A 247 4.37 -11.04 8.25
N ALA A 248 4.16 -11.45 6.99
CA ALA A 248 4.95 -12.50 6.35
C ALA A 248 6.26 -11.95 5.76
N LYS A 249 7.21 -12.82 5.44
CA LYS A 249 8.50 -12.47 4.79
C LYS A 249 8.33 -11.57 3.55
N ALA A 250 7.31 -11.82 2.74
CA ALA A 250 7.01 -11.03 1.55
C ALA A 250 6.68 -9.55 1.84
N SER A 251 6.35 -9.23 3.09
CA SER A 251 6.01 -7.87 3.56
C SER A 251 7.13 -7.22 4.37
N LEU A 252 8.28 -7.87 4.51
CA LEU A 252 9.40 -7.39 5.33
C LEU A 252 10.62 -7.03 4.50
N GLY A 253 11.27 -5.91 4.87
CA GLY A 253 12.52 -5.42 4.28
C GLY A 253 13.67 -5.46 5.30
N PRO A 254 14.54 -6.48 5.28
CA PRO A 254 15.66 -6.57 6.23
C PRO A 254 16.83 -5.65 5.89
N ALA A 255 16.97 -5.28 4.61
CA ALA A 255 18.05 -4.43 4.11
C ALA A 255 17.56 -2.99 3.93
N ALA A 256 18.36 -2.04 4.41
CA ALA A 256 18.19 -0.62 4.16
C ALA A 256 19.52 -0.01 3.72
N VAL A 257 19.46 0.86 2.71
CA VAL A 257 20.67 1.59 2.25
C VAL A 257 20.34 3.07 2.06
N ASP A 258 21.26 3.93 2.43
CA ASP A 258 21.27 5.31 2.00
C ASP A 258 22.15 5.42 0.75
N ILE A 259 21.56 5.85 -0.36
CA ILE A 259 22.24 5.92 -1.66
C ILE A 259 23.47 6.84 -1.61
N GLN A 260 23.45 7.85 -0.74
CA GLN A 260 24.51 8.85 -0.67
C GLN A 260 25.66 8.46 0.26
N SER A 261 25.47 7.51 1.17
CA SER A 261 26.47 7.13 2.17
C SER A 261 26.85 5.64 2.17
N THR A 262 25.96 4.75 1.73
CA THR A 262 26.26 3.31 1.64
C THR A 262 27.00 3.00 0.33
N SER A 263 28.08 2.23 0.37
CA SER A 263 28.81 1.86 -0.85
C SER A 263 27.96 1.02 -1.80
N ALA A 264 28.14 1.18 -3.13
CA ALA A 264 27.41 0.41 -4.14
C ALA A 264 27.62 -1.10 -3.99
N SER A 265 28.81 -1.55 -3.57
CA SER A 265 29.09 -2.96 -3.34
C SER A 265 28.34 -3.51 -2.13
N THR A 266 28.25 -2.75 -1.04
CA THR A 266 27.44 -3.11 0.14
C THR A 266 25.96 -3.18 -0.25
N ALA A 267 25.44 -2.19 -0.98
CA ALA A 267 24.05 -2.17 -1.44
C ALA A 267 23.70 -3.40 -2.30
N ALA A 268 24.57 -3.75 -3.26
CA ALA A 268 24.36 -4.93 -4.10
C ALA A 268 24.42 -6.24 -3.28
N THR A 269 25.34 -6.35 -2.32
CA THR A 269 25.42 -7.53 -1.43
C THR A 269 24.18 -7.69 -0.57
N LEU A 270 23.66 -6.60 -0.01
CA LEU A 270 22.42 -6.59 0.78
C LEU A 270 21.21 -6.94 -0.08
N ALA A 271 21.16 -6.47 -1.34
CA ALA A 271 20.12 -6.80 -2.29
C ALA A 271 20.13 -8.31 -2.64
N GLN A 272 21.30 -8.86 -2.95
CA GLN A 272 21.45 -10.29 -3.21
C GLN A 272 21.03 -11.13 -2.00
N ARG A 273 21.39 -10.72 -0.78
CA ARG A 273 20.98 -11.40 0.44
C ARG A 273 19.48 -11.35 0.66
N THR A 274 18.85 -10.19 0.45
CA THR A 274 17.39 -10.04 0.56
C THR A 274 16.65 -11.01 -0.34
N LYS A 275 17.08 -11.12 -1.61
CA LYS A 275 16.54 -12.09 -2.58
C LYS A 275 16.78 -13.53 -2.14
N THR A 276 18.00 -13.89 -1.77
CA THR A 276 18.36 -15.26 -1.38
C THR A 276 17.61 -15.72 -0.14
N ASP A 277 17.45 -14.83 0.85
CA ASP A 277 16.71 -15.11 2.08
C ASP A 277 15.19 -15.09 1.88
N GLY A 278 14.69 -14.70 0.68
CA GLY A 278 13.27 -14.71 0.31
C GLY A 278 12.43 -13.61 0.97
N TYR A 279 13.03 -12.45 1.26
CA TYR A 279 12.30 -11.27 1.73
C TYR A 279 11.74 -10.46 0.57
N GLY A 280 10.55 -9.88 0.79
CA GLY A 280 9.80 -9.23 -0.28
C GLY A 280 10.10 -7.76 -0.49
N ILE A 281 10.90 -7.10 0.37
CA ILE A 281 11.16 -5.66 0.28
C ILE A 281 12.66 -5.38 0.36
N TYR A 282 13.13 -4.48 -0.51
CA TYR A 282 14.45 -3.86 -0.46
C TYR A 282 14.30 -2.33 -0.41
N LEU A 283 14.92 -1.69 0.59
CA LEU A 283 14.75 -0.27 0.85
C LEU A 283 15.97 0.54 0.41
N THR A 284 15.71 1.67 -0.27
CA THR A 284 16.68 2.74 -0.52
C THR A 284 16.18 4.06 0.07
N TYR A 285 17.08 4.81 0.67
CA TYR A 285 16.82 6.13 1.20
C TYR A 285 17.61 7.18 0.42
N ASN A 286 17.01 8.33 0.35
CA ASN A 286 17.52 9.61 -0.10
C ASN A 286 18.06 9.62 -1.54
N LEU A 287 17.15 9.29 -2.48
CA LEU A 287 17.45 9.38 -3.91
C LEU A 287 17.82 10.83 -4.29
N PRO A 288 19.07 11.07 -4.74
CA PRO A 288 19.53 12.42 -5.05
C PRO A 288 19.02 12.89 -6.42
N ASN A 289 19.20 14.20 -6.69
CA ASN A 289 18.92 14.78 -8.00
C ASN A 289 19.88 14.29 -9.10
N ALA A 290 21.08 13.90 -8.70
CA ALA A 290 22.08 13.36 -9.61
C ALA A 290 21.67 11.96 -10.13
N ASN A 291 22.12 11.64 -11.35
CA ASN A 291 21.90 10.31 -11.91
C ASN A 291 22.64 9.22 -11.09
N SER A 292 21.85 8.35 -10.49
CA SER A 292 22.33 7.22 -9.64
C SER A 292 22.21 5.86 -10.34
N SER A 293 22.01 5.81 -11.66
CA SER A 293 21.77 4.55 -12.40
C SER A 293 22.90 3.54 -12.27
N SER A 294 24.15 3.99 -12.21
CA SER A 294 25.31 3.10 -11.97
C SER A 294 25.23 2.43 -10.60
N TYR A 295 24.93 3.19 -9.54
CA TYR A 295 24.74 2.67 -8.19
C TYR A 295 23.55 1.70 -8.14
N LEU A 296 22.40 2.11 -8.67
CA LEU A 296 21.17 1.35 -8.68
C LEU A 296 21.24 0.08 -9.54
N SER A 297 22.12 0.07 -10.57
CA SER A 297 22.40 -1.13 -11.37
C SER A 297 23.00 -2.28 -10.55
N GLY A 298 23.80 -1.98 -9.53
CA GLY A 298 24.29 -3.00 -8.60
C GLY A 298 23.14 -3.71 -7.87
N ILE A 299 22.19 -2.93 -7.38
CA ILE A 299 21.00 -3.42 -6.69
C ILE A 299 20.09 -4.20 -7.65
N SER A 300 19.75 -3.62 -8.80
CA SER A 300 18.80 -4.23 -9.74
C SER A 300 19.34 -5.47 -10.44
N ASN A 301 20.65 -5.55 -10.69
CA ASN A 301 21.29 -6.78 -11.16
C ASN A 301 21.20 -7.89 -10.12
N ALA A 302 21.43 -7.60 -8.85
CA ALA A 302 21.29 -8.57 -7.77
C ALA A 302 19.85 -9.07 -7.60
N LEU A 303 18.87 -8.17 -7.61
CA LEU A 303 17.45 -8.51 -7.44
C LEU A 303 16.85 -9.17 -8.68
N TYR A 304 17.07 -8.60 -9.85
CA TYR A 304 16.31 -8.90 -11.07
C TYR A 304 17.17 -9.40 -12.24
N GLY A 305 18.50 -9.35 -12.14
CA GLY A 305 19.39 -9.71 -13.25
C GLY A 305 19.42 -8.67 -14.37
N GLN A 306 19.03 -7.43 -14.11
CA GLN A 306 18.92 -6.36 -15.09
C GLN A 306 19.59 -5.09 -14.59
N ALA A 307 20.30 -4.38 -15.46
CA ALA A 307 20.82 -3.06 -15.15
C ALA A 307 19.71 -2.00 -15.09
N THR A 308 19.97 -0.93 -14.35
CA THR A 308 19.10 0.25 -14.29
C THR A 308 19.50 1.28 -15.33
N THR A 309 18.52 1.80 -16.07
CA THR A 309 18.65 2.94 -16.99
C THR A 309 18.11 4.21 -16.31
N TYR A 310 18.59 5.39 -16.75
CA TYR A 310 18.17 6.70 -16.27
C TYR A 310 17.80 7.62 -17.43
N GLY A 311 16.72 8.36 -17.25
CA GLY A 311 16.27 9.35 -18.21
C GLY A 311 14.76 9.36 -18.31
N THR A 312 14.24 10.23 -19.14
CA THR A 312 12.86 10.13 -19.59
C THR A 312 12.76 8.87 -20.44
N SER A 313 12.37 7.75 -19.83
CA SER A 313 11.85 6.65 -20.63
C SER A 313 10.65 7.22 -21.40
N THR A 314 10.89 7.54 -22.67
CA THR A 314 9.85 7.90 -23.62
C THR A 314 9.10 6.66 -24.09
N THR A 315 9.44 5.49 -23.54
CA THR A 315 8.61 4.32 -23.68
C THR A 315 7.56 4.42 -22.56
N PRO A 316 6.30 4.75 -22.87
CA PRO A 316 5.19 4.50 -21.94
C PRO A 316 5.33 3.05 -21.48
N ALA A 317 5.03 2.74 -20.22
CA ALA A 317 4.88 1.36 -19.81
C ALA A 317 4.07 0.68 -20.92
N SER A 318 4.69 -0.29 -21.64
CA SER A 318 4.04 -0.90 -22.79
C SER A 318 2.77 -1.56 -22.27
N GLY A 319 1.64 -1.02 -22.61
CA GLY A 319 0.35 -1.49 -22.15
C GLY A 319 -0.78 -0.95 -23.02
N VAL A 320 -1.92 -1.55 -22.87
CA VAL A 320 -3.13 -1.20 -23.59
C VAL A 320 -3.81 -0.04 -22.90
N SER A 321 -4.28 0.96 -23.67
CA SER A 321 -5.17 2.01 -23.14
C SER A 321 -6.49 1.98 -23.90
N PHE A 322 -7.59 2.03 -23.18
CA PHE A 322 -8.95 2.15 -23.72
C PHE A 322 -9.43 3.60 -23.62
N PHE A 323 -10.30 3.99 -24.54
CA PHE A 323 -10.83 5.35 -24.64
C PHE A 323 -12.36 5.33 -24.75
N ALA A 324 -13.01 6.34 -24.14
CA ALA A 324 -14.45 6.50 -24.13
C ALA A 324 -15.04 6.65 -25.52
N ASP A 325 -14.35 7.42 -26.36
CA ASP A 325 -14.83 7.77 -27.69
C ASP A 325 -13.98 7.09 -28.78
N ALA A 326 -14.56 7.00 -29.97
CA ALA A 326 -13.81 6.60 -31.17
C ALA A 326 -12.64 7.57 -31.44
N ASN A 327 -11.68 7.13 -32.24
CA ASN A 327 -10.47 7.86 -32.58
C ASN A 327 -9.61 8.30 -31.40
N TYR A 328 -9.62 7.48 -30.33
CA TYR A 328 -8.85 7.68 -29.10
C TYR A 328 -9.23 8.96 -28.34
N GLY A 329 -10.51 9.35 -28.46
CA GLY A 329 -11.07 10.54 -27.82
C GLY A 329 -11.66 10.23 -26.43
N GLY A 330 -12.07 11.32 -25.76
CA GLY A 330 -12.72 11.24 -24.44
C GLY A 330 -11.78 10.88 -23.31
N ALA A 331 -12.36 10.36 -22.22
CA ALA A 331 -11.59 9.86 -21.09
C ALA A 331 -10.81 8.60 -21.50
N ALA A 332 -9.66 8.35 -20.85
CA ALA A 332 -8.82 7.20 -21.13
C ALA A 332 -8.48 6.43 -19.86
N THR A 333 -8.28 5.11 -19.98
CA THR A 333 -7.66 4.33 -18.89
C THR A 333 -6.20 4.73 -18.73
N SER A 334 -5.65 4.51 -17.54
CA SER A 334 -4.20 4.33 -17.40
C SER A 334 -3.77 3.10 -18.21
N THR A 335 -2.48 3.00 -18.48
CA THR A 335 -1.91 1.90 -19.27
C THR A 335 -2.07 0.56 -18.57
N ILE A 336 -2.69 -0.43 -19.23
CA ILE A 336 -2.97 -1.77 -18.67
C ILE A 336 -1.93 -2.75 -19.21
N PRO A 337 -1.10 -3.38 -18.36
CA PRO A 337 -0.06 -4.33 -18.79
C PRO A 337 -0.65 -5.66 -19.24
N LYS A 338 0.22 -6.59 -19.71
CA LYS A 338 -0.18 -7.98 -20.02
C LYS A 338 -0.78 -8.66 -18.81
N GLY A 339 -1.87 -9.39 -19.01
CA GLY A 339 -2.62 -10.06 -17.95
C GLY A 339 -4.08 -10.34 -18.32
N ASN A 340 -4.79 -10.96 -17.40
CA ASN A 340 -6.23 -11.20 -17.50
C ASN A 340 -6.92 -10.33 -16.45
N TYR A 341 -7.91 -9.54 -16.88
CA TYR A 341 -8.54 -8.53 -16.05
C TYR A 341 -10.05 -8.66 -16.05
N THR A 342 -10.62 -8.93 -14.88
CA THR A 342 -12.06 -8.82 -14.61
C THR A 342 -12.46 -7.34 -14.55
N LEU A 343 -13.75 -7.04 -14.57
CA LEU A 343 -14.26 -5.67 -14.46
C LEU A 343 -13.74 -4.95 -13.22
N ALA A 344 -13.77 -5.60 -12.07
CA ALA A 344 -13.29 -5.02 -10.82
C ALA A 344 -11.79 -4.65 -10.89
N GLN A 345 -10.98 -5.44 -11.58
CA GLN A 345 -9.57 -5.16 -11.78
C GLN A 345 -9.36 -4.01 -12.78
N LEU A 346 -10.16 -3.96 -13.85
CA LEU A 346 -10.11 -2.90 -14.87
C LEU A 346 -10.49 -1.53 -14.29
N GLN A 347 -11.44 -1.48 -13.37
CA GLN A 347 -11.82 -0.24 -12.68
C GLN A 347 -10.64 0.39 -11.95
N GLY A 348 -9.68 -0.40 -11.46
CA GLY A 348 -8.41 0.09 -10.90
C GLY A 348 -7.55 0.88 -11.90
N TYR A 349 -7.76 0.70 -13.19
CA TYR A 349 -7.09 1.45 -14.28
C TYR A 349 -7.94 2.62 -14.83
N GLY A 350 -9.09 2.90 -14.20
CA GLY A 350 -10.03 3.93 -14.66
C GLY A 350 -10.99 3.46 -15.76
N PHE A 351 -11.07 2.16 -16.01
CA PHE A 351 -12.04 1.58 -16.95
C PHE A 351 -13.47 1.64 -16.35
N VAL A 352 -14.44 1.97 -17.17
CA VAL A 352 -15.85 1.95 -16.82
C VAL A 352 -16.54 0.84 -17.63
N ASN A 353 -17.47 0.12 -16.99
CA ASN A 353 -18.21 -0.96 -17.68
C ASN A 353 -18.95 -0.42 -18.90
N ASP A 354 -18.89 -1.15 -20.01
CA ASP A 354 -19.63 -0.83 -21.22
C ASP A 354 -19.40 0.61 -21.74
N TRP A 355 -18.12 1.03 -21.76
CA TRP A 355 -17.74 2.40 -22.03
C TRP A 355 -16.72 2.54 -23.17
N ALA A 356 -15.94 1.50 -23.45
CA ALA A 356 -14.81 1.59 -24.38
C ALA A 356 -15.28 1.61 -25.84
N SER A 357 -14.77 2.60 -26.59
CA SER A 357 -15.05 2.79 -28.02
C SER A 357 -13.83 2.68 -28.91
N SER A 358 -12.62 2.78 -28.35
CA SER A 358 -11.36 2.58 -29.06
C SER A 358 -10.23 2.14 -28.11
N ALA A 359 -9.14 1.60 -28.64
CA ALA A 359 -7.98 1.20 -27.86
C ALA A 359 -6.66 1.37 -28.61
N LYS A 360 -5.61 1.72 -27.86
CA LYS A 360 -4.21 1.66 -28.31
C LYS A 360 -3.54 0.41 -27.75
N VAL A 361 -2.90 -0.36 -28.63
CA VAL A 361 -2.29 -1.65 -28.32
C VAL A 361 -0.84 -1.65 -28.80
N PRO A 362 0.14 -1.91 -27.91
CA PRO A 362 1.54 -1.97 -28.30
C PRO A 362 1.80 -2.99 -29.41
N SER A 363 2.76 -2.69 -30.29
CA SER A 363 3.15 -3.60 -31.36
C SER A 363 3.57 -4.97 -30.83
N GLY A 364 3.07 -6.03 -31.45
CA GLY A 364 3.31 -7.42 -31.04
C GLY A 364 2.47 -7.92 -29.86
N TRP A 365 1.50 -7.10 -29.39
CA TRP A 365 0.53 -7.51 -28.37
C TRP A 365 -0.82 -7.85 -28.98
N SER A 366 -1.59 -8.66 -28.27
CA SER A 366 -2.98 -8.92 -28.59
C SER A 366 -3.87 -8.66 -27.38
N VAL A 367 -5.09 -8.20 -27.63
CA VAL A 367 -6.11 -7.99 -26.61
C VAL A 367 -7.37 -8.72 -27.03
N THR A 368 -7.83 -9.64 -26.20
CA THR A 368 -9.16 -10.23 -26.34
C THR A 368 -10.10 -9.57 -25.33
N MET A 369 -11.11 -8.88 -25.84
CA MET A 369 -12.16 -8.20 -25.07
C MET A 369 -13.38 -9.11 -24.97
N TYR A 370 -14.09 -9.08 -23.85
CA TYR A 370 -15.30 -9.88 -23.61
C TYR A 370 -16.47 -8.98 -23.18
N ALA A 371 -17.68 -9.33 -23.66
CA ALA A 371 -18.87 -8.57 -23.36
C ALA A 371 -19.28 -8.65 -21.89
N ASP A 372 -19.02 -9.78 -21.25
CA ASP A 372 -19.40 -10.00 -19.85
C ASP A 372 -18.14 -10.10 -18.97
N ASP A 373 -18.31 -9.90 -17.67
CA ASP A 373 -17.22 -10.10 -16.71
C ASP A 373 -16.76 -11.56 -16.68
N ASN A 374 -15.59 -11.81 -16.08
CA ASN A 374 -14.98 -13.14 -15.96
C ASN A 374 -14.74 -13.87 -17.31
N PHE A 375 -14.46 -13.10 -18.36
CA PHE A 375 -14.06 -13.60 -19.70
C PHE A 375 -15.14 -14.45 -20.38
N THR A 376 -16.39 -14.02 -20.26
CA THR A 376 -17.57 -14.69 -20.84
C THR A 376 -18.29 -13.79 -21.84
N GLY A 377 -19.33 -14.31 -22.51
CA GLY A 377 -20.08 -13.61 -23.55
C GLY A 377 -19.38 -13.51 -24.89
N SER A 378 -19.83 -12.58 -25.72
CA SER A 378 -19.20 -12.29 -27.01
C SER A 378 -17.79 -11.81 -26.83
N SER A 379 -16.87 -12.15 -27.76
CA SER A 379 -15.47 -11.70 -27.65
C SER A 379 -14.96 -11.11 -28.96
N TRP A 380 -13.99 -10.19 -28.82
CA TRP A 380 -13.32 -9.50 -29.93
C TRP A 380 -11.82 -9.46 -29.66
N THR A 381 -11.02 -9.73 -30.68
CA THR A 381 -9.56 -9.70 -30.57
C THR A 381 -8.97 -8.64 -31.48
N ILE A 382 -8.03 -7.84 -30.93
CA ILE A 382 -7.23 -6.87 -31.66
C ILE A 382 -5.75 -7.14 -31.44
N THR A 383 -4.93 -6.89 -32.47
CA THR A 383 -3.46 -7.10 -32.46
C THR A 383 -2.68 -5.82 -32.70
N GLY A 384 -3.34 -4.69 -32.58
CA GLY A 384 -2.82 -3.34 -32.76
C GLY A 384 -3.88 -2.31 -32.46
N ASP A 385 -3.55 -1.06 -32.64
CA ASP A 385 -4.45 0.07 -32.41
C ASP A 385 -5.79 -0.13 -33.12
N LYS A 386 -6.88 0.12 -32.45
CA LYS A 386 -8.24 0.06 -32.99
C LYS A 386 -8.99 1.34 -32.65
N SER A 387 -9.15 2.17 -33.68
CA SER A 387 -9.72 3.52 -33.53
C SER A 387 -11.23 3.55 -33.37
N ASP A 388 -11.93 2.47 -33.72
CA ASP A 388 -13.40 2.46 -33.67
C ASP A 388 -13.94 1.03 -33.44
N PHE A 389 -14.59 0.81 -32.31
CA PHE A 389 -15.19 -0.48 -31.94
C PHE A 389 -16.54 -0.73 -32.62
N THR A 390 -17.18 0.28 -33.24
CA THR A 390 -18.40 0.09 -34.04
C THR A 390 -18.15 -0.75 -35.29
N THR A 391 -16.89 -0.82 -35.73
CA THR A 391 -16.48 -1.59 -36.92
C THR A 391 -16.42 -3.11 -36.72
N PHE A 392 -16.61 -3.60 -35.47
CA PHE A 392 -16.78 -5.03 -35.23
C PHE A 392 -18.19 -5.51 -35.58
N SER A 393 -18.31 -6.79 -35.97
CA SER A 393 -19.62 -7.43 -36.20
C SER A 393 -19.71 -8.76 -35.42
N PRO A 394 -20.51 -8.84 -34.34
CA PRO A 394 -21.27 -7.74 -33.71
C PRO A 394 -20.35 -6.65 -33.12
N THR A 395 -20.88 -5.44 -32.97
CA THR A 395 -20.12 -4.30 -32.42
C THR A 395 -19.61 -4.57 -31.00
N ALA A 396 -18.37 -4.15 -30.72
CA ALA A 396 -17.77 -4.13 -29.38
C ALA A 396 -17.94 -2.79 -28.67
N ASN A 397 -18.45 -1.76 -29.38
CA ASN A 397 -18.63 -0.42 -28.82
C ASN A 397 -19.54 -0.44 -27.62
N ASP A 398 -19.07 0.12 -26.50
CA ASP A 398 -19.80 0.20 -25.23
C ASP A 398 -20.33 -1.17 -24.74
N LYS A 399 -19.51 -2.22 -24.84
CA LYS A 399 -19.87 -3.59 -24.47
C LYS A 399 -18.76 -4.40 -23.82
N VAL A 400 -17.68 -3.77 -23.42
CA VAL A 400 -16.51 -4.49 -22.87
C VAL A 400 -16.55 -4.47 -21.35
N SER A 401 -16.52 -5.67 -20.73
CA SER A 401 -16.52 -5.85 -19.28
C SER A 401 -15.30 -6.58 -18.74
N SER A 402 -14.59 -7.38 -19.55
CA SER A 402 -13.35 -8.04 -19.13
C SER A 402 -12.40 -8.23 -20.32
N ILE A 403 -11.10 -8.36 -20.06
CA ILE A 403 -10.09 -8.43 -21.12
C ILE A 403 -8.97 -9.41 -20.79
N LYS A 404 -8.33 -9.96 -21.85
CA LYS A 404 -7.05 -10.67 -21.77
C LYS A 404 -6.04 -9.98 -22.66
N ILE A 405 -4.90 -9.60 -22.12
CA ILE A 405 -3.79 -8.94 -22.83
C ILE A 405 -2.61 -9.91 -22.86
N GLN A 406 -2.10 -10.20 -24.06
CA GLN A 406 -1.01 -11.16 -24.29
C GLN A 406 0.15 -10.54 -25.08
#